data_01b814128e9215e35e818c818cb9ba2b
#
_entry.id   01b814128e9215e35e818c818cb9ba2b
#
_cell.length_a   1.000
_cell.length_b   1.000
_cell.length_c   1.000
_cell.angle_alpha   90.00
_cell.angle_beta   90.00
_cell.angle_gamma   90.00
#
_symmetry.space_group_name_H-M   'P 1'
#
loop_
_entity.id
_entity.type
_entity.pdbx_description
1 polymer ?
#
loop_
_entity_poly.entity_id
_entity_poly.type
_entity_poly.pdbx_seq_one_letter_code
_entity_poly.pdbx_strand_id
1 'polypeptide(L)'
;MRGLIATLLAVLAGVALAADPPSCVLPDYFLSTDNSLKRVAAAVGKEHRLIIAVFGTGSSTLAGAEGPSMAYPSRLNSALNQRLQKVDVKVVSRTKNGQTADMMRRSIKDLLIDEKPNLVIWQTGTVDAIRRVEPDEFRSALEGGVETLQAGGADVILMNMQYSPRTESMIQVAPYADDMRAVAQQREVPLFDRFAVMRYWADEGAFDFYATGRDTGLAQRVHDCMGRAIGKLIVAAGRLQSFENKTGQ
;
A
#
# COMPACT_ATOMS: atom_id res chain seq x y z
N MET A 1 61.09 -24.47 -13.00
CA MET A 1 59.61 -24.68 -12.82
C MET A 1 59.08 -23.53 -11.98
N ARG A 2 58.43 -22.59 -12.63
CA ARG A 2 57.81 -21.40 -11.96
C ARG A 2 56.31 -21.61 -12.01
N GLY A 3 55.69 -21.87 -10.83
CA GLY A 3 54.27 -22.02 -10.68
C GLY A 3 53.59 -20.64 -10.67
N LEU A 4 52.68 -20.38 -11.63
CA LEU A 4 51.77 -19.25 -11.59
C LEU A 4 50.62 -19.60 -10.63
N ILE A 5 50.48 -18.82 -9.55
CA ILE A 5 49.29 -18.82 -8.69
C ILE A 5 48.33 -17.83 -9.32
N ALA A 6 47.23 -18.33 -9.89
CA ALA A 6 46.13 -17.50 -10.37
C ALA A 6 45.22 -17.20 -9.18
N THR A 7 45.20 -15.95 -8.73
CA THR A 7 44.30 -15.44 -7.70
C THR A 7 42.96 -15.16 -8.34
N LEU A 8 41.95 -15.98 -8.01
CA LEU A 8 40.56 -15.78 -8.45
C LEU A 8 39.92 -14.68 -7.58
N LEU A 9 39.76 -13.47 -8.12
CA LEU A 9 38.95 -12.43 -7.47
C LEU A 9 37.48 -12.76 -7.69
N ALA A 10 36.79 -13.20 -6.66
CA ALA A 10 35.35 -13.30 -6.65
C ALA A 10 34.73 -11.89 -6.48
N VAL A 11 34.19 -11.35 -7.54
CA VAL A 11 33.40 -10.10 -7.51
C VAL A 11 32.03 -10.43 -6.92
N LEU A 12 31.82 -10.11 -5.65
CA LEU A 12 30.50 -10.10 -5.02
C LEU A 12 29.73 -8.92 -5.59
N ALA A 13 28.86 -9.17 -6.56
CA ALA A 13 27.88 -8.18 -7.03
C ALA A 13 26.84 -7.99 -5.92
N GLY A 14 27.04 -7.00 -5.08
CA GLY A 14 26.03 -6.53 -4.13
C GLY A 14 24.85 -5.93 -4.90
N VAL A 15 23.65 -6.47 -4.73
CA VAL A 15 22.42 -5.87 -5.26
C VAL A 15 22.13 -4.63 -4.43
N ALA A 16 22.50 -3.46 -4.94
CA ALA A 16 22.13 -2.17 -4.34
C ALA A 16 20.61 -2.01 -4.41
N LEU A 17 19.97 -1.64 -3.30
CA LEU A 17 18.59 -1.16 -3.35
C LEU A 17 18.57 0.06 -4.26
N ALA A 18 17.85 -0.03 -5.38
CA ALA A 18 17.72 1.10 -6.28
C ALA A 18 17.01 2.24 -5.54
N ALA A 19 17.61 3.43 -5.54
CA ALA A 19 16.96 4.64 -5.05
C ALA A 19 15.60 4.82 -5.77
N ASP A 20 14.62 5.42 -5.09
CA ASP A 20 13.36 5.71 -5.74
C ASP A 20 13.58 6.65 -6.92
N PRO A 21 12.82 6.47 -8.02
CA PRO A 21 12.78 7.45 -9.09
C PRO A 21 12.47 8.84 -8.51
N PRO A 22 13.04 9.93 -9.03
CA PRO A 22 12.77 11.29 -8.53
C PRO A 22 11.28 11.62 -8.42
N SER A 23 10.46 11.10 -9.33
CA SER A 23 8.99 11.25 -9.30
C SER A 23 8.30 10.52 -8.14
N CYS A 24 8.96 9.59 -7.47
CA CYS A 24 8.39 8.84 -6.33
C CYS A 24 8.81 9.40 -4.96
N VAL A 25 9.61 10.46 -4.93
CA VAL A 25 10.08 11.04 -3.67
C VAL A 25 8.90 11.64 -2.90
N LEU A 26 8.85 11.34 -1.61
CA LEU A 26 7.86 11.85 -0.67
C LEU A 26 8.57 12.33 0.59
N PRO A 27 8.14 13.43 1.20
CA PRO A 27 8.53 13.80 2.55
C PRO A 27 8.17 12.69 3.57
N ASP A 28 9.01 12.53 4.58
CA ASP A 28 8.88 11.46 5.58
C ASP A 28 7.53 11.48 6.32
N TYR A 29 6.92 12.64 6.50
CA TYR A 29 5.63 12.75 7.20
C TYR A 29 4.49 12.02 6.51
N PHE A 30 4.57 11.74 5.18
CA PHE A 30 3.58 10.88 4.50
C PHE A 30 3.73 9.39 4.82
N LEU A 31 4.92 8.99 5.29
CA LEU A 31 5.31 7.60 5.47
C LEU A 31 5.57 7.25 6.94
N SER A 32 5.46 8.24 7.84
CA SER A 32 5.60 8.06 9.28
C SER A 32 4.24 7.84 9.95
N THR A 33 4.24 7.02 10.99
CA THR A 33 3.06 6.77 11.83
C THR A 33 3.50 6.30 13.22
N ASP A 34 2.76 6.71 14.24
CA ASP A 34 2.96 6.22 15.61
C ASP A 34 2.33 4.84 15.82
N ASN A 35 1.44 4.44 14.92
CA ASN A 35 0.72 3.16 15.00
C ASN A 35 1.60 2.02 14.47
N SER A 36 1.76 0.96 15.28
CA SER A 36 2.62 -0.18 14.94
C SER A 36 1.86 -1.35 14.33
N LEU A 37 2.51 -2.05 13.38
CA LEU A 37 2.02 -3.28 12.77
C LEU A 37 2.60 -4.51 13.52
N LYS A 38 1.98 -4.87 14.64
CA LYS A 38 2.49 -5.91 15.56
C LYS A 38 2.43 -7.32 14.96
N ARG A 39 1.39 -7.63 14.17
CA ARG A 39 1.25 -8.94 13.50
C ARG A 39 2.25 -9.07 12.37
N VAL A 40 2.48 -8.00 11.62
CA VAL A 40 3.54 -7.93 10.60
C VAL A 40 4.91 -8.17 11.24
N ALA A 41 5.24 -7.46 12.31
CA ALA A 41 6.50 -7.63 13.03
C ALA A 41 6.70 -9.08 13.52
N ALA A 42 5.64 -9.68 14.09
CA ALA A 42 5.68 -11.06 14.58
C ALA A 42 5.86 -12.08 13.45
N ALA A 43 5.13 -11.94 12.33
CA ALA A 43 5.22 -12.83 11.18
C ALA A 43 6.60 -12.78 10.53
N VAL A 44 7.15 -11.58 10.32
CA VAL A 44 8.49 -11.40 9.77
C VAL A 44 9.57 -11.93 10.73
N GLY A 45 9.47 -11.58 12.02
CA GLY A 45 10.51 -11.94 13.00
C GLY A 45 10.54 -13.43 13.37
N LYS A 46 9.40 -14.11 13.35
CA LYS A 46 9.30 -15.52 13.79
C LYS A 46 9.19 -16.50 12.62
N GLU A 47 8.44 -16.14 11.59
CA GLU A 47 8.07 -17.07 10.52
C GLU A 47 8.85 -16.78 9.22
N HIS A 48 9.55 -15.63 9.13
CA HIS A 48 10.17 -15.14 7.91
C HIS A 48 9.21 -15.11 6.72
N ARG A 49 7.93 -14.87 7.00
CA ARG A 49 6.84 -14.86 6.02
C ARG A 49 5.90 -13.71 6.30
N LEU A 50 5.38 -13.09 5.24
CA LEU A 50 4.43 -11.99 5.34
C LEU A 50 3.36 -12.10 4.26
N ILE A 51 2.11 -12.30 4.67
CA ILE A 51 0.96 -12.31 3.78
C ILE A 51 0.21 -10.99 3.93
N ILE A 52 0.08 -10.25 2.84
CA ILE A 52 -0.63 -8.98 2.77
C ILE A 52 -1.83 -9.15 1.82
N ALA A 53 -3.03 -8.82 2.29
CA ALA A 53 -4.19 -8.72 1.43
C ALA A 53 -4.47 -7.24 1.10
N VAL A 54 -4.49 -6.89 -0.19
CA VAL A 54 -5.03 -5.61 -0.64
C VAL A 54 -6.51 -5.80 -0.90
N PHE A 55 -7.32 -5.22 -0.02
CA PHE A 55 -8.76 -5.25 -0.08
C PHE A 55 -9.27 -3.92 -0.57
N GLY A 56 -9.74 -3.86 -1.81
CA GLY A 56 -9.96 -2.58 -2.48
C GLY A 56 -11.03 -2.60 -3.57
N THR A 57 -11.12 -1.46 -4.23
CA THR A 57 -12.03 -1.22 -5.36
C THR A 57 -11.28 -1.11 -6.67
N GLY A 58 -11.95 -0.65 -7.75
CA GLY A 58 -11.35 -0.55 -9.08
C GLY A 58 -10.09 0.30 -9.17
N SER A 59 -9.89 1.24 -8.24
CA SER A 59 -8.67 2.05 -8.20
C SER A 59 -7.45 1.34 -7.58
N SER A 60 -7.63 0.10 -7.11
CA SER A 60 -6.53 -0.76 -6.67
C SER A 60 -6.01 -1.69 -7.76
N THR A 61 -6.51 -1.56 -8.99
CA THR A 61 -6.04 -2.28 -10.16
C THR A 61 -5.93 -1.34 -11.36
N LEU A 62 -5.39 -1.81 -12.46
CA LEU A 62 -5.36 -1.11 -13.75
C LEU A 62 -6.12 -1.92 -14.80
N ALA A 63 -6.59 -1.25 -15.84
CA ALA A 63 -7.32 -1.87 -16.93
C ALA A 63 -6.40 -2.67 -17.87
N GLY A 64 -6.97 -3.64 -18.58
CA GLY A 64 -6.27 -4.49 -19.54
C GLY A 64 -5.70 -5.77 -18.94
N ALA A 65 -5.24 -6.67 -19.79
CA ALA A 65 -4.74 -7.98 -19.40
C ALA A 65 -3.53 -7.88 -18.44
N GLU A 66 -2.61 -6.95 -18.71
CA GLU A 66 -1.42 -6.68 -17.89
C GLU A 66 -1.70 -5.70 -16.74
N GLY A 67 -2.92 -5.15 -16.65
CA GLY A 67 -3.29 -4.16 -15.65
C GLY A 67 -2.99 -4.59 -14.21
N PRO A 68 -3.40 -5.80 -13.78
CA PRO A 68 -3.12 -6.28 -12.41
C PRO A 68 -1.63 -6.36 -12.09
N SER A 69 -0.78 -6.77 -13.04
CA SER A 69 0.69 -6.87 -12.84
C SER A 69 1.36 -5.51 -12.71
N MET A 70 0.77 -4.47 -13.28
CA MET A 70 1.25 -3.09 -13.25
C MET A 70 0.64 -2.26 -12.10
N ALA A 71 -0.37 -2.80 -11.42
CA ALA A 71 -1.05 -2.12 -10.32
C ALA A 71 -0.22 -2.12 -9.02
N TYR A 72 -0.51 -1.17 -8.13
CA TYR A 72 0.27 -0.99 -6.90
C TYR A 72 0.33 -2.24 -5.99
N PRO A 73 -0.63 -3.16 -5.95
CA PRO A 73 -0.46 -4.37 -5.14
C PRO A 73 0.70 -5.25 -5.63
N SER A 74 0.83 -5.42 -6.94
CA SER A 74 1.95 -6.15 -7.55
C SER A 74 3.28 -5.40 -7.37
N ARG A 75 3.27 -4.07 -7.49
CA ARG A 75 4.44 -3.22 -7.25
C ARG A 75 4.89 -3.25 -5.79
N LEU A 76 3.94 -3.27 -4.86
CA LEU A 76 4.20 -3.47 -3.43
C LEU A 76 4.88 -4.82 -3.17
N ASN A 77 4.34 -5.89 -3.78
CA ASN A 77 4.95 -7.23 -3.68
C ASN A 77 6.41 -7.20 -4.12
N SER A 78 6.69 -6.62 -5.28
CA SER A 78 8.04 -6.48 -5.81
C SER A 78 8.94 -5.63 -4.90
N ALA A 79 8.44 -4.48 -4.43
CA ALA A 79 9.20 -3.58 -3.56
C ALA A 79 9.57 -4.22 -2.23
N LEU A 80 8.64 -4.95 -1.59
CA LEU A 80 8.91 -5.62 -0.32
C LEU A 80 9.83 -6.83 -0.49
N ASN A 81 9.68 -7.64 -1.54
CA ASN A 81 10.61 -8.76 -1.81
C ASN A 81 12.03 -8.28 -2.11
N GLN A 82 12.20 -7.11 -2.73
CA GLN A 82 13.51 -6.48 -2.93
C GLN A 82 14.12 -5.99 -1.62
N ARG A 83 13.30 -5.44 -0.70
CA ARG A 83 13.76 -4.90 0.58
C ARG A 83 14.01 -5.97 1.63
N LEU A 84 13.14 -6.96 1.72
CA LEU A 84 13.10 -7.99 2.75
C LEU A 84 13.51 -9.36 2.19
N GLN A 85 14.72 -9.48 1.61
CA GLN A 85 15.16 -10.67 0.86
C GLN A 85 15.15 -12.00 1.64
N LYS A 86 15.13 -11.94 2.97
CA LYS A 86 15.07 -13.13 3.84
C LYS A 86 13.65 -13.46 4.31
N VAL A 87 12.65 -12.76 3.77
CA VAL A 87 11.24 -12.91 4.13
C VAL A 87 10.46 -13.30 2.88
N ASP A 88 9.66 -14.35 2.96
CA ASP A 88 8.72 -14.73 1.90
C ASP A 88 7.51 -13.79 1.95
N VAL A 89 7.50 -12.76 1.08
CA VAL A 89 6.42 -11.78 1.02
C VAL A 89 5.45 -12.13 -0.10
N LYS A 90 4.18 -12.31 0.25
CA LYS A 90 3.08 -12.53 -0.69
C LYS A 90 2.04 -11.42 -0.55
N VAL A 91 1.78 -10.70 -1.63
CA VAL A 91 0.67 -9.74 -1.70
C VAL A 91 -0.44 -10.31 -2.58
N VAL A 92 -1.62 -10.48 -2.00
CA VAL A 92 -2.83 -10.92 -2.71
C VAL A 92 -3.77 -9.74 -2.90
N SER A 93 -4.44 -9.69 -4.05
CA SER A 93 -5.37 -8.60 -4.38
C SER A 93 -6.80 -9.13 -4.40
N ARG A 94 -7.65 -8.57 -3.55
CA ARG A 94 -9.10 -8.83 -3.48
C ARG A 94 -9.83 -7.53 -3.81
N THR A 95 -9.98 -7.27 -5.09
CA THR A 95 -10.58 -6.02 -5.59
C THR A 95 -11.91 -6.29 -6.28
N LYS A 96 -12.91 -5.45 -5.98
CA LYS A 96 -14.21 -5.50 -6.64
C LYS A 96 -14.74 -4.09 -6.87
N ASN A 97 -15.08 -3.80 -8.12
CA ASN A 97 -15.59 -2.48 -8.51
C ASN A 97 -16.93 -2.17 -7.84
N GLY A 98 -17.16 -0.89 -7.57
CA GLY A 98 -18.46 -0.39 -7.12
C GLY A 98 -18.87 -0.77 -5.70
N GLN A 99 -17.95 -1.25 -4.85
CA GLN A 99 -18.25 -1.57 -3.47
C GLN A 99 -18.09 -0.34 -2.56
N THR A 100 -19.09 -0.12 -1.70
CA THR A 100 -19.00 0.77 -0.54
C THR A 100 -18.26 0.09 0.62
N ALA A 101 -17.86 0.87 1.63
CA ALA A 101 -17.22 0.32 2.83
C ALA A 101 -18.08 -0.74 3.52
N ASP A 102 -19.40 -0.54 3.61
CA ASP A 102 -20.30 -1.53 4.21
C ASP A 102 -20.41 -2.83 3.38
N MET A 103 -20.46 -2.71 2.05
CA MET A 103 -20.42 -3.89 1.18
C MET A 103 -19.13 -4.67 1.35
N MET A 104 -18.00 -3.98 1.45
CA MET A 104 -16.70 -4.60 1.70
C MET A 104 -16.65 -5.25 3.07
N ARG A 105 -17.12 -4.55 4.11
CA ARG A 105 -17.16 -5.06 5.49
C ARG A 105 -17.83 -6.44 5.60
N ARG A 106 -18.89 -6.68 4.84
CA ARG A 106 -19.63 -7.97 4.83
C ARG A 106 -18.79 -9.15 4.34
N SER A 107 -17.75 -8.91 3.54
CA SER A 107 -16.88 -9.96 3.00
C SER A 107 -15.52 -10.09 3.73
N ILE A 108 -15.33 -9.37 4.83
CA ILE A 108 -14.07 -9.44 5.60
C ILE A 108 -13.82 -10.84 6.18
N LYS A 109 -14.87 -11.52 6.65
CA LYS A 109 -14.71 -12.87 7.21
C LYS A 109 -14.22 -13.86 6.17
N ASP A 110 -14.75 -13.80 4.95
CA ASP A 110 -14.31 -14.64 3.85
C ASP A 110 -12.86 -14.33 3.46
N LEU A 111 -12.49 -13.05 3.40
CA LEU A 111 -11.11 -12.61 3.18
C LEU A 111 -10.14 -13.22 4.21
N LEU A 112 -10.50 -13.16 5.49
CA LEU A 112 -9.68 -13.69 6.60
C LEU A 112 -9.52 -15.21 6.53
N ILE A 113 -10.59 -15.94 6.17
CA ILE A 113 -10.59 -17.40 6.04
C ILE A 113 -9.74 -17.84 4.85
N ASP A 114 -9.93 -17.19 3.70
CA ASP A 114 -9.31 -17.58 2.43
C ASP A 114 -7.82 -17.25 2.40
N GLU A 115 -7.44 -16.05 2.83
CA GLU A 115 -6.07 -15.54 2.64
C GLU A 115 -5.21 -15.65 3.90
N LYS A 116 -5.82 -15.67 5.08
CA LYS A 116 -5.14 -15.67 6.39
C LYS A 116 -4.04 -14.60 6.47
N PRO A 117 -4.34 -13.34 6.16
CA PRO A 117 -3.35 -12.29 6.03
C PRO A 117 -2.79 -11.86 7.40
N ASN A 118 -1.51 -11.49 7.42
CA ASN A 118 -0.91 -10.79 8.57
C ASN A 118 -1.26 -9.29 8.56
N LEU A 119 -1.50 -8.75 7.34
CA LEU A 119 -1.84 -7.35 7.10
C LEU A 119 -2.95 -7.25 6.05
N VAL A 120 -3.94 -6.40 6.30
CA VAL A 120 -4.92 -5.99 5.30
C VAL A 120 -4.73 -4.49 5.00
N ILE A 121 -4.50 -4.17 3.74
CA ILE A 121 -4.57 -2.79 3.24
C ILE A 121 -5.98 -2.60 2.71
N TRP A 122 -6.81 -1.86 3.45
CA TRP A 122 -8.20 -1.64 3.09
C TRP A 122 -8.38 -0.30 2.40
N GLN A 123 -8.54 -0.32 1.07
CA GLN A 123 -8.78 0.86 0.25
C GLN A 123 -10.27 1.03 0.00
N THR A 124 -10.84 2.17 0.44
CA THR A 124 -12.28 2.47 0.31
C THR A 124 -12.56 3.99 0.29
N GLY A 125 -13.82 4.37 0.31
CA GLY A 125 -14.30 5.75 0.42
C GLY A 125 -14.71 6.40 -0.91
N THR A 126 -14.08 6.05 -2.04
CA THR A 126 -14.42 6.65 -3.34
C THR A 126 -15.86 6.36 -3.78
N VAL A 127 -16.28 5.09 -3.64
CA VAL A 127 -17.63 4.67 -4.03
C VAL A 127 -18.67 5.22 -3.06
N ASP A 128 -18.31 5.31 -1.78
CA ASP A 128 -19.16 5.91 -0.75
C ASP A 128 -19.43 7.38 -1.06
N ALA A 129 -18.39 8.14 -1.38
CA ALA A 129 -18.51 9.54 -1.78
C ALA A 129 -19.34 9.73 -3.09
N ILE A 130 -19.11 8.87 -4.11
CA ILE A 130 -19.88 8.91 -5.36
C ILE A 130 -21.36 8.62 -5.10
N ARG A 131 -21.66 7.66 -4.24
CA ARG A 131 -23.05 7.28 -3.89
C ARG A 131 -23.68 8.14 -2.82
N ARG A 132 -22.92 9.08 -2.26
CA ARG A 132 -23.36 9.95 -1.17
C ARG A 132 -23.88 9.15 0.02
N VAL A 133 -23.14 8.09 0.39
CA VAL A 133 -23.41 7.36 1.63
C VAL A 133 -23.27 8.34 2.80
N GLU A 134 -24.21 8.32 3.73
CA GLU A 134 -24.15 9.20 4.89
C GLU A 134 -22.85 9.00 5.66
N PRO A 135 -22.12 10.06 6.06
CA PRO A 135 -20.83 9.95 6.73
C PRO A 135 -20.86 9.03 7.96
N ASP A 136 -21.91 9.10 8.78
CA ASP A 136 -22.05 8.25 9.97
C ASP A 136 -22.16 6.75 9.61
N GLU A 137 -22.86 6.43 8.51
CA GLU A 137 -22.94 5.05 8.01
C GLU A 137 -21.58 4.57 7.49
N PHE A 138 -20.86 5.43 6.76
CA PHE A 138 -19.52 5.15 6.28
C PHE A 138 -18.56 4.91 7.44
N ARG A 139 -18.57 5.80 8.44
CA ARG A 139 -17.75 5.70 9.64
C ARG A 139 -18.02 4.41 10.40
N SER A 140 -19.29 4.09 10.65
CA SER A 140 -19.70 2.85 11.33
C SER A 140 -19.24 1.60 10.57
N ALA A 141 -19.29 1.61 9.24
CA ALA A 141 -18.79 0.53 8.40
C ALA A 141 -17.27 0.34 8.54
N LEU A 142 -16.51 1.45 8.57
CA LEU A 142 -15.05 1.43 8.78
C LEU A 142 -14.70 0.87 10.17
N GLU A 143 -15.32 1.41 11.22
CA GLU A 143 -15.06 0.98 12.61
C GLU A 143 -15.31 -0.52 12.80
N GLY A 144 -16.47 -1.01 12.37
CA GLY A 144 -16.82 -2.43 12.47
C GLY A 144 -15.94 -3.32 11.59
N GLY A 145 -15.51 -2.81 10.43
CA GLY A 145 -14.60 -3.53 9.55
C GLY A 145 -13.19 -3.66 10.12
N VAL A 146 -12.61 -2.56 10.62
CA VAL A 146 -11.29 -2.57 11.26
C VAL A 146 -11.30 -3.47 12.49
N GLU A 147 -12.33 -3.38 13.33
CA GLU A 147 -12.50 -4.26 14.49
C GLU A 147 -12.53 -5.75 14.08
N THR A 148 -13.28 -6.09 13.04
CA THR A 148 -13.38 -7.48 12.55
C THR A 148 -12.02 -7.98 12.04
N LEU A 149 -11.26 -7.14 11.32
CA LEU A 149 -9.92 -7.48 10.82
C LEU A 149 -8.93 -7.70 11.97
N GLN A 150 -8.91 -6.80 12.96
CA GLN A 150 -8.04 -6.89 14.13
C GLN A 150 -8.38 -8.12 14.99
N ALA A 151 -9.67 -8.38 15.25
CA ALA A 151 -10.14 -9.58 15.95
C ALA A 151 -9.79 -10.87 15.20
N GLY A 152 -9.78 -10.83 13.88
CA GLY A 152 -9.34 -11.93 13.03
C GLY A 152 -7.83 -12.15 12.96
N GLY A 153 -7.05 -11.34 13.67
CA GLY A 153 -5.60 -11.51 13.81
C GLY A 153 -4.76 -10.83 12.73
N ALA A 154 -5.34 -9.93 11.94
CA ALA A 154 -4.62 -9.12 10.96
C ALA A 154 -4.34 -7.71 11.49
N ASP A 155 -3.18 -7.15 11.14
CA ASP A 155 -2.99 -5.70 11.20
C ASP A 155 -3.76 -5.03 10.05
N VAL A 156 -4.05 -3.73 10.19
CA VAL A 156 -4.80 -2.97 9.19
C VAL A 156 -4.03 -1.71 8.82
N ILE A 157 -3.95 -1.40 7.54
CA ILE A 157 -3.66 -0.07 7.02
C ILE A 157 -4.92 0.40 6.29
N LEU A 158 -5.51 1.51 6.71
CA LEU A 158 -6.55 2.17 5.92
C LEU A 158 -5.89 2.95 4.77
N MET A 159 -6.51 2.91 3.60
CA MET A 159 -6.10 3.70 2.44
C MET A 159 -7.31 4.46 1.90
N ASN A 160 -7.22 5.79 1.86
CA ASN A 160 -8.29 6.62 1.37
C ASN A 160 -8.30 6.73 -0.17
N MET A 161 -9.10 7.66 -0.69
CA MET A 161 -9.40 7.84 -2.10
C MET A 161 -8.18 8.25 -2.92
N GLN A 162 -8.21 7.94 -4.20
CA GLN A 162 -7.24 8.54 -5.13
C GLN A 162 -7.57 10.01 -5.40
N TYR A 163 -6.54 10.82 -5.55
CA TYR A 163 -6.67 12.18 -6.08
C TYR A 163 -6.71 12.17 -7.61
N SER A 164 -7.56 12.96 -8.16
CA SER A 164 -7.44 13.55 -9.50
C SER A 164 -8.27 14.84 -9.52
N PRO A 165 -7.90 15.84 -10.34
CA PRO A 165 -8.67 17.07 -10.45
C PRO A 165 -10.14 16.83 -10.80
N ARG A 166 -10.39 15.85 -11.66
CA ARG A 166 -11.75 15.45 -12.04
C ARG A 166 -12.52 14.86 -10.85
N THR A 167 -11.88 14.01 -10.04
CA THR A 167 -12.53 13.41 -8.86
C THR A 167 -12.87 14.48 -7.84
N GLU A 168 -11.93 15.38 -7.56
CA GLU A 168 -12.12 16.48 -6.60
C GLU A 168 -13.26 17.42 -7.01
N SER A 169 -13.44 17.68 -8.31
CA SER A 169 -14.53 18.53 -8.79
C SER A 169 -15.90 17.87 -8.79
N MET A 170 -15.97 16.54 -8.74
CA MET A 170 -17.24 15.78 -8.88
C MET A 170 -17.80 15.25 -7.57
N ILE A 171 -16.97 15.03 -6.56
CA ILE A 171 -17.38 14.40 -5.30
C ILE A 171 -16.84 15.17 -4.09
N GLN A 172 -17.61 15.16 -3.01
CA GLN A 172 -17.15 15.69 -1.72
C GLN A 172 -16.25 14.66 -1.04
N VAL A 173 -14.94 14.85 -1.18
CA VAL A 173 -13.93 13.92 -0.62
C VAL A 173 -13.76 14.13 0.89
N ALA A 174 -13.81 15.39 1.36
CA ALA A 174 -13.41 15.77 2.71
C ALA A 174 -14.12 15.00 3.84
N PRO A 175 -15.45 14.85 3.88
CA PRO A 175 -16.10 14.13 4.97
C PRO A 175 -15.61 12.70 5.13
N TYR A 176 -15.46 11.98 4.04
CA TYR A 176 -14.98 10.59 4.04
C TYR A 176 -13.51 10.47 4.42
N ALA A 177 -12.67 11.41 3.97
CA ALA A 177 -11.26 11.46 4.34
C ALA A 177 -11.07 11.75 5.83
N ASP A 178 -11.90 12.66 6.38
CA ASP A 178 -11.88 13.01 7.80
C ASP A 178 -12.34 11.84 8.68
N ASP A 179 -13.39 11.13 8.28
CA ASP A 179 -13.83 9.92 8.96
C ASP A 179 -12.76 8.82 8.94
N MET A 180 -12.09 8.62 7.81
CA MET A 180 -10.99 7.65 7.74
C MET A 180 -9.83 8.01 8.67
N ARG A 181 -9.48 9.32 8.80
CA ARG A 181 -8.47 9.77 9.77
C ARG A 181 -8.92 9.53 11.21
N ALA A 182 -10.18 9.88 11.52
CA ALA A 182 -10.74 9.70 12.86
C ALA A 182 -10.76 8.21 13.26
N VAL A 183 -11.21 7.32 12.36
CA VAL A 183 -11.24 5.87 12.62
C VAL A 183 -9.82 5.31 12.73
N ALA A 184 -8.88 5.73 11.87
CA ALA A 184 -7.50 5.30 11.94
C ALA A 184 -6.87 5.65 13.29
N GLN A 185 -7.09 6.88 13.78
CA GLN A 185 -6.63 7.33 15.09
C GLN A 185 -7.29 6.57 16.23
N GLN A 186 -8.62 6.43 16.21
CA GLN A 186 -9.39 5.76 17.26
C GLN A 186 -9.06 4.26 17.37
N ARG A 187 -8.81 3.59 16.26
CA ARG A 187 -8.49 2.16 16.18
C ARG A 187 -6.99 1.86 16.21
N GLU A 188 -6.16 2.89 16.36
CA GLU A 188 -4.70 2.78 16.39
C GLU A 188 -4.13 2.03 15.19
N VAL A 189 -4.63 2.34 13.98
CA VAL A 189 -4.15 1.76 12.73
C VAL A 189 -3.51 2.84 11.83
N PRO A 190 -2.45 2.53 11.07
CA PRO A 190 -1.91 3.46 10.09
C PRO A 190 -2.94 3.85 9.04
N LEU A 191 -2.92 5.12 8.62
CA LEU A 191 -3.60 5.60 7.43
C LEU A 191 -2.58 5.94 6.34
N PHE A 192 -2.67 5.31 5.19
CA PHE A 192 -1.99 5.77 4.00
C PHE A 192 -2.91 6.79 3.29
N ASP A 193 -2.62 8.08 3.48
CA ASP A 193 -3.39 9.17 2.86
C ASP A 193 -3.04 9.29 1.38
N ARG A 194 -3.59 8.37 0.57
CA ARG A 194 -3.37 8.30 -0.87
C ARG A 194 -3.76 9.60 -1.58
N PHE A 195 -4.83 10.25 -1.12
CA PHE A 195 -5.31 11.50 -1.69
C PHE A 195 -4.26 12.59 -1.52
N ALA A 196 -3.75 12.77 -0.30
CA ALA A 196 -2.73 13.77 0.00
C ALA A 196 -1.39 13.46 -0.71
N VAL A 197 -0.98 12.21 -0.76
CA VAL A 197 0.23 11.77 -1.48
C VAL A 197 0.13 12.10 -2.97
N MET A 198 -0.97 11.75 -3.62
CA MET A 198 -1.14 12.01 -5.05
C MET A 198 -1.29 13.50 -5.35
N ARG A 199 -1.94 14.26 -4.47
CA ARG A 199 -2.03 15.72 -4.59
C ARG A 199 -0.64 16.36 -4.46
N TYR A 200 0.15 15.95 -3.49
CA TYR A 200 1.54 16.39 -3.36
C TYR A 200 2.35 16.15 -4.64
N TRP A 201 2.25 14.96 -5.24
CA TRP A 201 2.91 14.68 -6.52
C TRP A 201 2.42 15.57 -7.68
N ALA A 202 1.14 15.95 -7.68
CA ALA A 202 0.61 16.89 -8.66
C ALA A 202 1.18 18.31 -8.44
N ASP A 203 1.18 18.77 -7.21
CA ASP A 203 1.62 20.12 -6.82
C ASP A 203 3.13 20.31 -7.07
N GLU A 204 3.94 19.26 -6.85
CA GLU A 204 5.37 19.23 -7.16
C GLU A 204 5.70 18.98 -8.64
N GLY A 205 4.69 18.81 -9.49
CA GLY A 205 4.87 18.54 -10.92
C GLY A 205 5.46 17.16 -11.24
N ALA A 206 5.49 16.23 -10.26
CA ALA A 206 5.98 14.88 -10.48
C ALA A 206 5.11 14.07 -11.44
N PHE A 207 3.80 14.32 -11.42
CA PHE A 207 2.80 13.71 -12.30
C PHE A 207 1.75 14.74 -12.75
N ASP A 208 1.49 14.80 -14.06
CA ASP A 208 0.42 15.64 -14.62
C ASP A 208 -0.91 14.86 -14.62
N PHE A 209 -1.71 15.05 -13.56
CA PHE A 209 -3.05 14.46 -13.47
C PHE A 209 -4.13 15.24 -14.24
N TYR A 210 -3.77 16.37 -14.87
CA TYR A 210 -4.63 17.13 -15.76
C TYR A 210 -4.52 16.65 -17.21
N ALA A 211 -3.50 15.85 -17.55
CA ALA A 211 -3.33 15.33 -18.88
C ALA A 211 -4.59 14.61 -19.35
N THR A 212 -5.19 15.14 -20.42
CA THR A 212 -6.34 14.54 -21.08
C THR A 212 -5.85 13.42 -21.98
N GLY A 213 -6.22 12.19 -21.66
CA GLY A 213 -5.88 11.06 -22.52
C GLY A 213 -5.84 9.74 -21.73
N ARG A 214 -5.77 8.65 -22.48
CA ARG A 214 -5.60 7.31 -21.92
C ARG A 214 -4.12 7.01 -21.74
N ASP A 215 -3.35 7.89 -21.07
CA ASP A 215 -1.95 7.61 -20.77
C ASP A 215 -1.87 6.50 -19.72
N THR A 216 -1.87 5.25 -20.19
CA THR A 216 -1.65 4.07 -19.36
C THR A 216 -0.26 4.11 -18.71
N GLY A 217 0.71 4.77 -19.31
CA GLY A 217 2.05 4.96 -18.78
C GLY A 217 2.06 5.81 -17.50
N LEU A 218 1.28 6.90 -17.46
CA LEU A 218 1.13 7.73 -16.26
C LEU A 218 0.57 6.89 -15.09
N ALA A 219 -0.52 6.18 -15.31
CA ALA A 219 -1.14 5.35 -14.29
C ALA A 219 -0.17 4.28 -13.75
N GLN A 220 0.58 3.62 -14.63
CA GLN A 220 1.59 2.63 -14.24
C GLN A 220 2.70 3.24 -13.36
N ARG A 221 3.22 4.42 -13.73
CA ARG A 221 4.24 5.13 -12.93
C ARG A 221 3.71 5.53 -11.56
N VAL A 222 2.49 6.07 -11.49
CA VAL A 222 1.84 6.41 -10.21
C VAL A 222 1.67 5.16 -9.33
N HIS A 223 1.22 4.04 -9.90
CA HIS A 223 1.06 2.78 -9.17
C HIS A 223 2.41 2.20 -8.72
N ASP A 224 3.49 2.37 -9.48
CA ASP A 224 4.84 1.97 -9.04
C ASP A 224 5.28 2.77 -7.82
N CYS A 225 5.20 4.11 -7.87
CA CYS A 225 5.50 4.98 -6.73
C CYS A 225 4.62 4.66 -5.51
N MET A 226 3.34 4.39 -5.74
CA MET A 226 2.41 4.00 -4.68
C MET A 226 2.85 2.71 -3.98
N GLY A 227 3.19 1.67 -4.75
CA GLY A 227 3.67 0.40 -4.19
C GLY A 227 4.93 0.57 -3.34
N ARG A 228 5.88 1.39 -3.81
CA ARG A 228 7.12 1.72 -3.07
C ARG A 228 6.82 2.49 -1.78
N ALA A 229 5.95 3.50 -1.84
CA ALA A 229 5.57 4.32 -0.69
C ALA A 229 4.89 3.49 0.41
N ILE A 230 3.93 2.65 0.03
CA ILE A 230 3.27 1.72 0.97
C ILE A 230 4.28 0.73 1.56
N GLY A 231 5.21 0.21 0.75
CA GLY A 231 6.28 -0.66 1.23
C GLY A 231 7.15 0.00 2.30
N LYS A 232 7.50 1.28 2.13
CA LYS A 232 8.22 2.06 3.15
C LYS A 232 7.41 2.21 4.43
N LEU A 233 6.12 2.56 4.32
CA LEU A 233 5.23 2.67 5.48
C LEU A 233 5.14 1.35 6.25
N ILE A 234 5.01 0.21 5.56
CA ILE A 234 4.97 -1.11 6.19
C ILE A 234 6.27 -1.43 6.93
N VAL A 235 7.42 -1.14 6.32
CA VAL A 235 8.74 -1.35 6.96
C VAL A 235 8.88 -0.47 8.20
N ALA A 236 8.49 0.79 8.12
CA ALA A 236 8.55 1.72 9.26
C ALA A 236 7.61 1.30 10.38
N ALA A 237 6.32 1.10 10.10
CA ALA A 237 5.29 0.73 11.07
C ALA A 237 5.50 -0.68 11.67
N GLY A 238 6.04 -1.61 10.89
CA GLY A 238 6.41 -2.95 11.32
C GLY A 238 7.77 -3.03 12.02
N ARG A 239 8.53 -1.93 12.06
CA ARG A 239 9.91 -1.87 12.59
C ARG A 239 10.82 -2.93 11.97
N LEU A 240 10.76 -3.08 10.65
CA LEU A 240 11.42 -4.14 9.90
C LEU A 240 12.82 -3.77 9.38
N GLN A 241 13.41 -2.65 9.80
CA GLN A 241 14.69 -2.15 9.30
C GLN A 241 15.86 -3.15 9.48
N SER A 242 15.79 -3.99 10.51
CA SER A 242 16.79 -5.04 10.73
C SER A 242 16.73 -6.19 9.72
N PHE A 243 15.61 -6.32 9.00
CA PHE A 243 15.39 -7.29 7.94
C PHE A 243 15.64 -6.72 6.55
N GLU A 244 15.82 -5.39 6.43
CA GLU A 244 16.21 -4.78 5.16
C GLU A 244 17.64 -5.14 4.79
N ASN A 245 17.88 -5.24 3.49
CA ASN A 245 19.25 -5.40 3.00
C ASN A 245 20.07 -4.19 3.42
N LYS A 246 21.07 -4.41 4.24
CA LYS A 246 22.13 -3.43 4.47
C LYS A 246 22.97 -3.37 3.20
N THR A 247 22.61 -2.53 2.27
CA THR A 247 23.49 -2.14 1.18
C THR A 247 24.62 -1.34 1.79
N GLY A 248 25.84 -1.82 1.55
CA GLY A 248 27.09 -1.46 2.16
C GLY A 248 27.26 0.02 2.56
N GLN A 249 27.74 0.18 3.77
CA GLN A 249 28.61 1.28 4.12
C GLN A 249 29.95 1.12 3.41
#